data_e22acb47b9e63f7a1decafc70f94b2bc
#
_entry.id   e22acb47b9e63f7a1decafc70f94b2bc
#
_cell.length_a   1.000
_cell.length_b   1.000
_cell.length_c   1.000
_cell.angle_alpha   90.00
_cell.angle_beta   90.00
_cell.angle_gamma   90.00
#
_symmetry.space_group_name_H-M   'P 1'
#
loop_
_entity.id
_entity.type
_entity.pdbx_description
1 polymer ?
#
loop_
_entity_poly.entity_id
_entity_poly.type
_entity_poly.pdbx_seq_one_letter_code
_entity_poly.pdbx_strand_id
1 'polypeptide(L)'
;MNSIKAERRRKSIIISGLIGSAGIFLSKFIGLFYAVPFSAILGSDLNSAYYGVAYQLYSYLLNICMAGFPFAIATLVAKYMAHEDYVTTLVVKKLSSALMCVCGFGGMLIVILFSTPLAALVMPDNGGASVETMRIVLILISFALFFVPILSSLRGFYQGLKHMEIYSLSQVLEQLVRVGFLLSFS
;
A
#
# COMPACT_ATOMS: atom_id res chain seq x y z
N MET A 1 -30.06 -4.38 -30.49
CA MET A 1 -28.81 -3.56 -30.32
C MET A 1 -28.39 -3.44 -28.85
N ASN A 2 -29.30 -3.39 -27.87
CA ASN A 2 -28.95 -3.28 -26.44
C ASN A 2 -28.35 -4.55 -25.83
N SER A 3 -28.77 -5.76 -26.25
CA SER A 3 -28.24 -7.03 -25.74
C SER A 3 -26.76 -7.24 -26.09
N ILE A 4 -26.36 -6.93 -27.31
CA ILE A 4 -24.96 -7.08 -27.77
C ILE A 4 -24.03 -6.11 -27.02
N LYS A 5 -24.47 -4.87 -26.75
CA LYS A 5 -23.71 -3.92 -25.93
C LYS A 5 -23.57 -4.38 -24.48
N ALA A 6 -24.63 -4.93 -23.91
CA ALA A 6 -24.62 -5.47 -22.54
C ALA A 6 -23.67 -6.67 -22.42
N GLU A 7 -23.70 -7.57 -23.39
CA GLU A 7 -22.83 -8.76 -23.44
C GLU A 7 -21.34 -8.37 -23.61
N ARG A 8 -21.03 -7.43 -24.50
CA ARG A 8 -19.65 -6.88 -24.64
C ARG A 8 -19.17 -6.24 -23.34
N ARG A 9 -20.01 -5.45 -22.67
CA ARG A 9 -19.67 -4.81 -21.40
C ARG A 9 -19.42 -5.85 -20.30
N ARG A 10 -20.25 -6.90 -20.21
CA ARG A 10 -20.09 -8.00 -19.28
C ARG A 10 -18.78 -8.76 -19.53
N LYS A 11 -18.48 -9.09 -20.76
CA LYS A 11 -17.24 -9.77 -21.18
C LYS A 11 -15.99 -8.93 -20.85
N SER A 12 -16.04 -7.63 -21.09
CA SER A 12 -14.95 -6.72 -20.73
C SER A 12 -14.69 -6.68 -19.22
N ILE A 13 -15.73 -6.64 -18.38
CA ILE A 13 -15.61 -6.64 -16.92
C ILE A 13 -15.00 -7.96 -16.41
N ILE A 14 -15.43 -9.09 -16.98
CA ILE A 14 -14.89 -10.42 -16.60
C ILE A 14 -13.41 -10.50 -16.96
N ILE A 15 -13.03 -10.06 -18.16
CA ILE A 15 -11.63 -10.07 -18.60
C ILE A 15 -10.77 -9.16 -17.73
N SER A 16 -11.23 -7.94 -17.42
CA SER A 16 -10.54 -7.01 -16.53
C SER A 16 -10.37 -7.62 -15.12
N GLY A 17 -11.38 -8.29 -14.61
CA GLY A 17 -11.32 -9.02 -13.33
C GLY A 17 -10.30 -10.17 -13.34
N LEU A 18 -10.26 -10.96 -14.40
CA LEU A 18 -9.29 -12.06 -14.55
C LEU A 18 -7.85 -11.53 -14.64
N ILE A 19 -7.61 -10.52 -15.46
CA ILE A 19 -6.28 -9.86 -15.58
C ILE A 19 -5.89 -9.27 -14.23
N GLY A 20 -6.80 -8.58 -13.55
CA GLY A 20 -6.57 -8.03 -12.23
C GLY A 20 -6.17 -9.08 -11.20
N SER A 21 -6.91 -10.20 -11.15
CA SER A 21 -6.62 -11.31 -10.22
C SER A 21 -5.27 -11.97 -10.54
N ALA A 22 -4.97 -12.22 -11.80
CA ALA A 22 -3.68 -12.77 -12.24
C ALA A 22 -2.52 -11.84 -11.88
N GLY A 23 -2.67 -10.53 -12.06
CA GLY A 23 -1.66 -9.55 -11.70
C GLY A 23 -1.43 -9.45 -10.19
N ILE A 24 -2.49 -9.53 -9.37
CA ILE A 24 -2.38 -9.58 -7.90
C ILE A 24 -1.64 -10.85 -7.47
N PHE A 25 -1.97 -11.99 -8.07
CA PHE A 25 -1.29 -13.27 -7.78
C PHE A 25 0.20 -13.17 -8.14
N LEU A 26 0.52 -12.65 -9.33
CA LEU A 26 1.91 -12.45 -9.78
C LEU A 26 2.68 -11.52 -8.82
N SER A 27 2.07 -10.42 -8.40
CA SER A 27 2.67 -9.49 -7.43
C SER A 27 3.01 -10.19 -6.10
N LYS A 28 2.10 -11.01 -5.56
CA LYS A 28 2.34 -11.78 -4.33
C LYS A 28 3.43 -12.83 -4.52
N PHE A 29 3.47 -13.46 -5.69
CA PHE A 29 4.49 -14.45 -6.03
C PHE A 29 5.89 -13.81 -6.10
N ILE A 30 6.02 -12.66 -6.77
CA ILE A 30 7.27 -11.88 -6.79
C ILE A 30 7.68 -11.48 -5.36
N GLY A 31 6.71 -11.04 -4.53
CA GLY A 31 6.95 -10.69 -3.12
C GLY A 31 7.50 -11.85 -2.29
N LEU A 32 7.05 -13.08 -2.56
CA LEU A 32 7.57 -14.28 -1.89
C LEU A 32 9.05 -14.54 -2.26
N PHE A 33 9.39 -14.42 -3.54
CA PHE A 33 10.78 -14.56 -3.99
C PHE A 33 11.69 -13.46 -3.47
N TYR A 34 11.16 -12.26 -3.22
CA TYR A 34 11.89 -11.16 -2.62
C TYR A 34 12.26 -11.44 -1.15
N ALA A 35 11.41 -12.12 -0.39
CA ALA A 35 11.58 -12.30 1.05
C ALA A 35 12.87 -13.08 1.40
N VAL A 36 13.23 -14.09 0.60
CA VAL A 36 14.40 -14.93 0.84
C VAL A 36 15.73 -14.15 0.68
N PRO A 37 16.03 -13.51 -0.46
CA PRO A 37 17.27 -12.72 -0.59
C PRO A 37 17.28 -11.51 0.36
N PHE A 38 16.13 -10.91 0.68
CA PHE A 38 16.07 -9.81 1.62
C PHE A 38 16.54 -10.22 3.03
N SER A 39 16.09 -11.37 3.54
CA SER A 39 16.56 -11.88 4.83
C SER A 39 18.05 -12.21 4.84
N ALA A 40 18.60 -12.68 3.72
CA ALA A 40 20.01 -12.95 3.58
C ALA A 40 20.88 -11.67 3.59
N ILE A 41 20.40 -10.58 2.99
CA ILE A 41 21.10 -9.27 2.97
C ILE A 41 21.08 -8.60 4.35
N LEU A 42 20.04 -8.76 5.14
CA LEU A 42 19.99 -8.26 6.52
C LEU A 42 21.07 -8.87 7.41
N GLY A 43 21.53 -10.07 7.09
CA GLY A 43 22.78 -10.71 7.52
C GLY A 43 22.91 -11.03 9.00
N SER A 44 22.17 -10.36 9.90
CA SER A 44 22.20 -10.63 11.34
C SER A 44 20.78 -10.73 11.92
N ASP A 45 20.64 -11.56 12.95
CA ASP A 45 19.37 -11.69 13.68
C ASP A 45 18.92 -10.36 14.26
N LEU A 46 19.86 -9.50 14.69
CA LEU A 46 19.59 -8.20 15.24
C LEU A 46 19.03 -7.22 14.19
N ASN A 47 19.62 -7.15 12.99
CA ASN A 47 19.10 -6.31 11.91
C ASN A 47 17.72 -6.77 11.43
N SER A 48 17.51 -8.08 11.36
CA SER A 48 16.21 -8.67 11.04
C SER A 48 15.16 -8.32 12.09
N ALA A 49 15.56 -8.29 13.38
CA ALA A 49 14.68 -7.87 14.47
C ALA A 49 14.30 -6.39 14.37
N TYR A 50 15.27 -5.47 14.12
CA TYR A 50 14.98 -4.05 13.91
C TYR A 50 13.97 -3.83 12.79
N TYR A 51 14.21 -4.44 11.64
CA TYR A 51 13.31 -4.34 10.51
C TYR A 51 11.93 -4.94 10.81
N GLY A 52 11.88 -6.14 11.37
CA GLY A 52 10.63 -6.85 11.67
C GLY A 52 9.73 -6.07 12.61
N VAL A 53 10.28 -5.53 13.67
CA VAL A 53 9.55 -4.74 14.65
C VAL A 53 9.07 -3.40 14.09
N ALA A 54 9.95 -2.68 13.36
CA ALA A 54 9.59 -1.43 12.71
C ALA A 54 8.49 -1.64 11.66
N TYR A 55 8.58 -2.71 10.86
CA TYR A 55 7.58 -3.08 9.88
C TYR A 55 6.24 -3.46 10.51
N GLN A 56 6.26 -4.14 11.65
CA GLN A 56 5.05 -4.50 12.39
C GLN A 56 4.32 -3.25 12.90
N LEU A 57 5.05 -2.32 13.53
CA LEU A 57 4.50 -1.04 13.98
C LEU A 57 3.93 -0.22 12.81
N TYR A 58 4.69 -0.11 11.73
CA TYR A 58 4.23 0.51 10.50
C TYR A 58 2.93 -0.11 9.97
N SER A 59 2.84 -1.45 9.95
CA SER A 59 1.67 -2.18 9.46
C SER A 59 0.43 -1.91 10.33
N TYR A 60 0.59 -1.81 11.64
CA TYR A 60 -0.51 -1.46 12.54
C TYR A 60 -1.02 -0.04 12.27
N LEU A 61 -0.11 0.94 12.19
CA LEU A 61 -0.47 2.33 11.89
C LEU A 61 -1.13 2.46 10.52
N LEU A 62 -0.59 1.78 9.52
CA LEU A 62 -1.14 1.76 8.17
C LEU A 62 -2.56 1.17 8.16
N ASN A 63 -2.78 0.06 8.85
CA ASN A 63 -4.10 -0.55 8.97
C ASN A 63 -5.12 0.38 9.63
N ILE A 64 -4.72 1.11 10.67
CA ILE A 64 -5.59 2.11 11.33
C ILE A 64 -5.93 3.24 10.35
N CYS A 65 -4.94 3.79 9.64
CA CYS A 65 -5.13 4.89 8.70
C CYS A 65 -5.92 4.49 7.45
N MET A 66 -5.86 3.22 7.05
CA MET A 66 -6.43 2.74 5.79
C MET A 66 -7.65 1.83 5.96
N ALA A 67 -8.11 1.56 7.19
CA ALA A 67 -9.16 0.58 7.48
C ALA A 67 -10.42 0.81 6.61
N GLY A 68 -10.62 -0.05 5.60
CA GLY A 68 -11.78 -0.01 4.72
C GLY A 68 -11.84 1.14 3.70
N PHE A 69 -10.94 2.12 3.76
CA PHE A 69 -10.98 3.31 2.87
C PHE A 69 -10.93 2.99 1.38
N PRO A 70 -10.01 2.16 0.87
CA PRO A 70 -9.97 1.83 -0.56
C PRO A 70 -11.27 1.17 -1.04
N PHE A 71 -11.86 0.32 -0.20
CA PHE A 71 -13.14 -0.33 -0.50
C PHE A 71 -14.30 0.68 -0.51
N ALA A 72 -14.34 1.61 0.44
CA ALA A 72 -15.35 2.67 0.47
C ALA A 72 -15.25 3.59 -0.76
N ILE A 73 -14.03 3.98 -1.16
CA ILE A 73 -13.80 4.76 -2.38
C ILE A 73 -14.28 3.99 -3.61
N ALA A 74 -13.91 2.72 -3.75
CA ALA A 74 -14.33 1.89 -4.87
C ALA A 74 -15.86 1.77 -4.96
N THR A 75 -16.53 1.60 -3.84
CA THR A 75 -18.00 1.50 -3.76
C THR A 75 -18.67 2.81 -4.16
N LEU A 76 -18.19 3.96 -3.64
CA LEU A 76 -18.72 5.28 -3.99
C LEU A 76 -18.53 5.58 -5.48
N VAL A 77 -17.33 5.36 -6.00
CA VAL A 77 -17.03 5.56 -7.42
C VAL A 77 -17.93 4.68 -8.30
N ALA A 78 -18.07 3.40 -7.96
CA ALA A 78 -18.93 2.49 -8.71
C ALA A 78 -20.41 2.94 -8.68
N LYS A 79 -20.88 3.46 -7.54
CA LYS A 79 -22.25 3.99 -7.39
C LYS A 79 -22.48 5.19 -8.31
N TYR A 80 -21.65 6.23 -8.23
CA TYR A 80 -21.82 7.44 -9.05
C TYR A 80 -21.62 7.18 -10.53
N MET A 81 -20.68 6.31 -10.89
CA MET A 81 -20.50 5.87 -12.28
C MET A 81 -21.70 5.10 -12.84
N ALA A 82 -22.44 4.35 -12.00
CA ALA A 82 -23.66 3.69 -12.42
C ALA A 82 -24.79 4.66 -12.77
N HIS A 83 -24.79 5.86 -12.18
CA HIS A 83 -25.72 6.95 -12.46
C HIS A 83 -25.18 7.96 -13.50
N GLU A 84 -24.05 7.66 -14.15
CA GLU A 84 -23.39 8.54 -15.15
C GLU A 84 -22.98 9.90 -14.58
N ASP A 85 -22.85 10.02 -13.25
CA ASP A 85 -22.44 11.25 -12.56
C ASP A 85 -20.91 11.34 -12.49
N TYR A 86 -20.32 11.76 -13.59
CA TYR A 86 -18.86 11.92 -13.73
C TYR A 86 -18.30 13.04 -12.85
N VAL A 87 -19.09 14.10 -12.63
CA VAL A 87 -18.65 15.25 -11.82
C VAL A 87 -18.46 14.83 -10.37
N THR A 88 -19.47 14.18 -9.77
CA THR A 88 -19.37 13.68 -8.39
C THR A 88 -18.30 12.61 -8.27
N THR A 89 -18.11 11.77 -9.28
CA THR A 89 -17.01 10.77 -9.31
C THR A 89 -15.63 11.43 -9.21
N LEU A 90 -15.40 12.55 -9.91
CA LEU A 90 -14.14 13.30 -9.81
C LEU A 90 -13.99 14.01 -8.47
N VAL A 91 -15.07 14.50 -7.88
CA VAL A 91 -15.06 15.07 -6.52
C VAL A 91 -14.67 14.01 -5.50
N VAL A 92 -15.25 12.81 -5.58
CA VAL A 92 -14.89 11.67 -4.72
C VAL A 92 -13.39 11.36 -4.84
N LYS A 93 -12.83 11.32 -6.05
CA LYS A 93 -11.39 11.12 -6.27
C LYS A 93 -10.55 12.19 -5.56
N LYS A 94 -10.87 13.47 -5.75
CA LYS A 94 -10.11 14.59 -5.16
C LYS A 94 -10.20 14.57 -3.62
N LEU A 95 -11.40 14.40 -3.10
CA LEU A 95 -11.66 14.42 -1.66
C LEU A 95 -10.98 13.23 -0.97
N SER A 96 -11.10 12.03 -1.53
CA SER A 96 -10.46 10.83 -0.96
C SER A 96 -8.93 10.91 -1.02
N SER A 97 -8.35 11.44 -2.11
CA SER A 97 -6.91 11.63 -2.19
C SER A 97 -6.42 12.68 -1.20
N ALA A 98 -7.14 13.79 -1.03
CA ALA A 98 -6.81 14.82 -0.05
C ALA A 98 -6.89 14.28 1.38
N LEU A 99 -7.95 13.53 1.70
CA LEU A 99 -8.12 12.92 3.02
C LEU A 99 -7.00 11.91 3.33
N MET A 100 -6.66 11.05 2.36
CA MET A 100 -5.55 10.09 2.52
C MET A 100 -4.19 10.78 2.64
N CYS A 101 -4.00 11.91 1.96
CA CYS A 101 -2.79 12.74 2.10
C CYS A 101 -2.68 13.30 3.53
N VAL A 102 -3.76 13.86 4.07
CA VAL A 102 -3.79 14.39 5.44
C VAL A 102 -3.57 13.28 6.47
N CYS A 103 -4.25 12.15 6.33
CA CYS A 103 -4.08 11.00 7.23
C CYS A 103 -2.65 10.42 7.16
N GLY A 104 -2.11 10.26 5.96
CA GLY A 104 -0.75 9.77 5.77
C GLY A 104 0.30 10.73 6.32
N PHE A 105 0.14 12.03 6.08
CA PHE A 105 1.02 13.05 6.63
C PHE A 105 0.95 13.11 8.16
N GLY A 106 -0.26 13.07 8.72
CA GLY A 106 -0.47 13.00 10.17
C GLY A 106 0.18 11.77 10.79
N GLY A 107 0.00 10.59 10.18
CA GLY A 107 0.63 9.34 10.63
C GLY A 107 2.17 9.42 10.58
N MET A 108 2.73 9.95 9.48
CA MET A 108 4.17 10.19 9.36
C MET A 108 4.68 11.12 10.46
N LEU A 109 4.03 12.26 10.69
CA LEU A 109 4.42 13.21 11.72
C LEU A 109 4.37 12.60 13.12
N ILE A 110 3.33 11.83 13.45
CA ILE A 110 3.21 11.14 14.74
C ILE A 110 4.41 10.22 14.95
N VAL A 111 4.76 9.40 13.95
CA VAL A 111 5.91 8.49 14.07
C VAL A 111 7.23 9.27 14.22
N ILE A 112 7.44 10.35 13.47
CA ILE A 112 8.66 11.18 13.58
C ILE A 112 8.77 11.83 14.96
N LEU A 113 7.69 12.46 15.44
CA LEU A 113 7.69 13.18 16.72
C LEU A 113 7.83 12.22 17.91
N PHE A 114 7.22 11.04 17.83
CA PHE A 114 7.27 10.03 18.87
C PHE A 114 8.30 8.92 18.59
N SER A 115 9.23 9.12 17.65
CA SER A 115 10.21 8.09 17.25
C SER A 115 11.06 7.59 18.43
N THR A 116 11.50 8.48 19.32
CA THR A 116 12.31 8.10 20.48
C THR A 116 11.53 7.26 21.49
N PRO A 117 10.37 7.70 22.02
CA PRO A 117 9.60 6.87 22.94
C PRO A 117 9.07 5.58 22.30
N LEU A 118 8.73 5.59 21.01
CA LEU A 118 8.34 4.39 20.30
C LEU A 118 9.50 3.40 20.17
N ALA A 119 10.71 3.88 19.84
CA ALA A 119 11.90 3.05 19.76
C ALA A 119 12.23 2.40 21.12
N ALA A 120 12.17 3.18 22.20
CA ALA A 120 12.40 2.67 23.56
C ALA A 120 11.34 1.68 24.05
N LEU A 121 10.07 1.87 23.65
CA LEU A 121 8.98 0.96 23.99
C LEU A 121 9.11 -0.40 23.31
N VAL A 122 9.57 -0.39 22.07
CA VAL A 122 9.59 -1.57 21.19
C VAL A 122 10.87 -2.36 21.33
N MET A 123 11.98 -1.69 21.71
CA MET A 123 13.28 -2.32 21.99
C MET A 123 13.73 -1.96 23.42
N PRO A 124 13.20 -2.59 24.45
CA PRO A 124 13.74 -2.45 25.80
C PRO A 124 15.18 -2.98 25.82
N ASP A 125 16.04 -2.33 26.61
CA ASP A 125 17.48 -2.54 26.75
C ASP A 125 17.86 -3.99 27.13
N ASN A 126 17.84 -4.90 26.16
CA ASN A 126 18.24 -6.29 26.34
C ASN A 126 19.13 -6.73 25.16
N GLY A 127 20.42 -6.73 25.35
CA GLY A 127 21.34 -7.47 24.50
C GLY A 127 21.94 -6.69 23.31
N GLY A 128 22.31 -5.42 23.47
CA GLY A 128 23.10 -4.67 22.46
C GLY A 128 22.27 -3.99 21.37
N ALA A 129 20.94 -4.00 21.50
CA ALA A 129 20.05 -3.27 20.62
C ALA A 129 20.12 -1.76 20.90
N SER A 130 20.43 -0.95 19.88
CA SER A 130 20.50 0.49 20.00
C SER A 130 19.14 1.15 19.73
N VAL A 131 18.61 1.86 20.73
CA VAL A 131 17.38 2.67 20.60
C VAL A 131 17.54 3.71 19.48
N GLU A 132 18.74 4.24 19.30
CA GLU A 132 19.03 5.23 18.25
C GLU A 132 18.92 4.60 16.84
N THR A 133 19.43 3.38 16.64
CA THR A 133 19.28 2.65 15.39
C THR A 133 17.80 2.40 15.09
N MET A 134 17.02 1.96 16.07
CA MET A 134 15.59 1.73 15.92
C MET A 134 14.84 3.03 15.59
N ARG A 135 15.19 4.13 16.22
CA ARG A 135 14.65 5.46 15.92
C ARG A 135 14.86 5.85 14.46
N ILE A 136 16.08 5.67 13.93
CA ILE A 136 16.39 5.97 12.53
C ILE A 136 15.55 5.08 11.61
N VAL A 137 15.43 3.79 11.87
CA VAL A 137 14.60 2.85 11.09
C VAL A 137 13.14 3.28 11.10
N LEU A 138 12.59 3.69 12.25
CA LEU A 138 11.20 4.19 12.34
C LEU A 138 10.99 5.47 11.53
N ILE A 139 11.94 6.41 11.57
CA ILE A 139 11.86 7.64 10.76
C ILE A 139 11.88 7.30 9.27
N LEU A 140 12.76 6.42 8.83
CA LEU A 140 12.84 6.04 7.42
C LEU A 140 11.54 5.35 6.94
N ILE A 141 11.00 4.43 7.73
CA ILE A 141 9.78 3.72 7.36
C ILE A 141 8.53 4.62 7.43
N SER A 142 8.56 5.70 8.22
CA SER A 142 7.45 6.64 8.34
C SER A 142 7.12 7.36 7.04
N PHE A 143 8.10 7.55 6.15
CA PHE A 143 7.84 8.10 4.81
C PHE A 143 6.88 7.23 4.00
N ALA A 144 6.91 5.91 4.19
CA ALA A 144 5.97 5.01 3.54
C ALA A 144 4.53 5.23 4.04
N LEU A 145 4.34 5.62 5.31
CA LEU A 145 3.02 6.00 5.85
C LEU A 145 2.41 7.21 5.15
N PHE A 146 3.22 8.08 4.55
CA PHE A 146 2.72 9.19 3.74
C PHE A 146 2.29 8.73 2.35
N PHE A 147 3.14 8.00 1.64
CA PHE A 147 2.91 7.67 0.23
C PHE A 147 1.88 6.55 0.03
N VAL A 148 1.88 5.54 0.89
CA VAL A 148 1.04 4.34 0.70
C VAL A 148 -0.47 4.63 0.77
N PRO A 149 -1.00 5.46 1.70
CA PRO A 149 -2.41 5.83 1.70
C PRO A 149 -2.85 6.57 0.44
N ILE A 150 -2.00 7.46 -0.10
CA ILE A 150 -2.30 8.19 -1.34
C ILE A 150 -2.42 7.22 -2.51
N LEU A 151 -1.45 6.30 -2.68
CA LEU A 151 -1.49 5.26 -3.70
C LEU A 151 -2.71 4.35 -3.55
N SER A 152 -3.07 4.02 -2.31
CA SER A 152 -4.24 3.20 -2.01
C SER A 152 -5.55 3.88 -2.38
N SER A 153 -5.66 5.20 -2.19
CA SER A 153 -6.80 6.00 -2.65
C SER A 153 -6.96 5.91 -4.17
N LEU A 154 -5.86 6.06 -4.92
CA LEU A 154 -5.86 5.94 -6.38
C LEU A 154 -6.26 4.53 -6.83
N ARG A 155 -5.73 3.50 -6.17
CA ARG A 155 -6.11 2.11 -6.44
C ARG A 155 -7.59 1.87 -6.20
N GLY A 156 -8.15 2.37 -5.10
CA GLY A 156 -9.59 2.30 -4.81
C GLY A 156 -10.44 2.98 -5.89
N PHE A 157 -9.99 4.14 -6.38
CA PHE A 157 -10.67 4.85 -7.47
C PHE A 157 -10.72 4.02 -8.76
N TYR A 158 -9.59 3.48 -9.24
CA TYR A 158 -9.55 2.66 -10.45
C TYR A 158 -10.30 1.34 -10.29
N GLN A 159 -10.29 0.75 -9.09
CA GLN A 159 -11.10 -0.41 -8.76
C GLN A 159 -12.60 -0.10 -8.89
N GLY A 160 -13.06 1.07 -8.42
CA GLY A 160 -14.44 1.52 -8.56
C GLY A 160 -14.85 1.76 -10.01
N LEU A 161 -13.92 2.20 -10.87
CA LEU A 161 -14.11 2.31 -12.32
C LEU A 161 -14.11 0.94 -13.03
N LYS A 162 -13.91 -0.16 -12.33
CA LYS A 162 -13.76 -1.53 -12.87
C LYS A 162 -12.52 -1.75 -13.73
N HIS A 163 -11.50 -0.88 -13.60
CA HIS A 163 -10.19 -1.02 -14.24
C HIS A 163 -9.23 -1.77 -13.31
N MET A 164 -9.49 -3.08 -13.12
CA MET A 164 -8.69 -3.94 -12.25
C MET A 164 -7.27 -4.16 -12.76
N GLU A 165 -7.06 -4.04 -14.07
CA GLU A 165 -5.75 -4.11 -14.73
C GLU A 165 -4.80 -3.01 -14.22
N ILE A 166 -5.29 -1.78 -14.03
CA ILE A 166 -4.46 -0.67 -13.51
C ILE A 166 -4.09 -0.91 -12.05
N TYR A 167 -5.04 -1.41 -11.27
CA TYR A 167 -4.82 -1.78 -9.88
C TYR A 167 -3.71 -2.83 -9.76
N SER A 168 -3.81 -3.94 -10.50
CA SER A 168 -2.84 -5.03 -10.46
C SER A 168 -1.48 -4.63 -11.03
N LEU A 169 -1.45 -3.85 -12.12
CA LEU A 169 -0.21 -3.34 -12.71
C LEU A 169 0.57 -2.49 -11.71
N SER A 170 -0.11 -1.61 -10.96
CA SER A 170 0.55 -0.80 -9.93
C SER A 170 1.20 -1.65 -8.83
N GLN A 171 0.59 -2.78 -8.46
CA GLN A 171 1.16 -3.71 -7.48
C GLN A 171 2.38 -4.47 -8.03
N VAL A 172 2.30 -4.92 -9.28
CA VAL A 172 3.43 -5.60 -9.94
C VAL A 172 4.62 -4.64 -10.08
N LEU A 173 4.39 -3.39 -10.52
CA LEU A 173 5.44 -2.38 -10.61
C LEU A 173 6.08 -2.08 -9.25
N GLU A 174 5.30 -1.98 -8.19
CA GLU A 174 5.82 -1.80 -6.83
C GLU A 174 6.77 -2.94 -6.43
N GLN A 175 6.40 -4.18 -6.72
CA GLN A 175 7.26 -5.33 -6.43
C GLN A 175 8.52 -5.35 -7.29
N LEU A 176 8.42 -5.01 -8.58
CA LEU A 176 9.57 -4.93 -9.47
C LEU A 176 10.57 -3.86 -9.03
N VAL A 177 10.08 -2.69 -8.62
CA VAL A 177 10.93 -1.62 -8.06
C VAL A 177 11.61 -2.11 -6.79
N ARG A 178 10.88 -2.77 -5.89
CA ARG A 178 11.43 -3.31 -4.64
C ARG A 178 12.52 -4.35 -4.90
N VAL A 179 12.30 -5.28 -5.83
CA VAL A 179 13.30 -6.28 -6.24
C VAL A 179 14.50 -5.60 -6.91
N GLY A 180 14.28 -4.67 -7.82
CA GLY A 180 15.35 -3.92 -8.49
C GLY A 180 16.23 -3.16 -7.51
N PHE A 181 15.62 -2.55 -6.49
CA PHE A 181 16.35 -1.86 -5.41
C PHE A 181 17.20 -2.85 -4.60
N LEU A 182 16.63 -4.01 -4.24
CA LEU A 182 17.37 -5.05 -3.53
C LEU A 182 18.60 -5.53 -4.30
N LEU A 183 18.44 -5.80 -5.60
CA LEU A 183 19.53 -6.26 -6.47
C LEU A 183 20.61 -5.19 -6.68
N SER A 184 20.27 -3.91 -6.54
CA SER A 184 21.24 -2.81 -6.65
C SER A 184 22.14 -2.69 -5.41
N PHE A 185 21.73 -3.23 -4.27
CA PHE A 185 22.45 -3.20 -2.99
C PHE A 185 23.05 -4.57 -2.60
N SER A 186 22.84 -5.58 -3.41
CA SER A 186 23.43 -6.91 -3.25
C SER A 186 24.77 -7.01 -3.99
#